data_e7b3cdd752e7e2b40b74263aa3297da0
#
_entry.id   e7b3cdd752e7e2b40b74263aa3297da0
#
_cell.length_a   1.000
_cell.length_b   1.000
_cell.length_c   1.000
_cell.angle_alpha   90.00
_cell.angle_beta   90.00
_cell.angle_gamma   90.00
#
_symmetry.space_group_name_H-M   'P 1'
#
loop_
_entity.id
_entity.type
_entity.pdbx_description
1 polymer ?
#
loop_
_entity_poly.entity_id
_entity_poly.type
_entity_poly.pdbx_seq_one_letter_code
_entity_poly.pdbx_strand_id
1 'polypeptide(L)'
;VAPSRGLGDVYKRQLSQRAKDPTHFFRRESVLLLLRIFYLDIYNEYYSKSHLIKGGSDMGKSKLAHDFFCLIMQHYREHKDVAFYADKLCITSKYLSMVIKEASGKTAKDWIVEYAILEIKAMLKNSTMNIQEISIKTNFANQSSLGRFFRKHTGMTLTEYRMHR
;
A
#
# COMPACT_ATOMS: atom_id res chain seq x y z
N VAL A 1 20.22 -15.76 -27.95
CA VAL A 1 19.72 -15.60 -26.57
C VAL A 1 18.80 -14.40 -26.56
N ALA A 2 17.50 -14.65 -26.37
CA ALA A 2 16.55 -13.56 -26.24
C ALA A 2 16.96 -12.67 -25.03
N PRO A 3 16.89 -11.31 -25.15
CA PRO A 3 17.22 -10.44 -24.04
C PRO A 3 16.36 -10.80 -22.85
N SER A 4 16.98 -10.95 -21.68
CA SER A 4 16.29 -11.22 -20.42
C SER A 4 15.18 -10.19 -20.24
N ARG A 5 13.94 -10.64 -20.43
CA ARG A 5 12.76 -9.80 -20.17
C ARG A 5 12.83 -9.39 -18.70
N GLY A 6 12.92 -8.11 -18.44
CA GLY A 6 13.03 -7.60 -17.09
C GLY A 6 11.87 -8.10 -16.21
N LEU A 7 12.11 -8.27 -14.92
CA LEU A 7 11.12 -8.70 -13.91
C LEU A 7 9.76 -8.02 -14.12
N GLY A 8 9.77 -6.71 -14.42
CA GLY A 8 8.57 -5.93 -14.68
C GLY A 8 7.73 -6.39 -15.88
N ASP A 9 8.33 -6.93 -16.93
CA ASP A 9 7.58 -7.37 -18.12
C ASP A 9 6.85 -8.69 -17.89
N VAL A 10 7.43 -9.59 -17.08
CA VAL A 10 6.78 -10.84 -16.66
C VAL A 10 5.52 -10.52 -15.86
N TYR A 11 5.62 -9.63 -14.88
CA TYR A 11 4.47 -9.24 -14.05
C TYR A 11 3.41 -8.46 -14.80
N LYS A 12 3.79 -7.54 -15.70
CA LYS A 12 2.83 -6.83 -16.58
C LYS A 12 2.01 -7.80 -17.41
N ARG A 13 2.63 -8.83 -17.99
CA ARG A 13 1.94 -9.84 -18.78
C ARG A 13 0.96 -10.63 -17.92
N GLN A 14 1.40 -11.14 -16.77
CA GLN A 14 0.56 -11.92 -15.85
C GLN A 14 -0.60 -11.09 -15.29
N LEU A 15 -0.36 -9.84 -14.90
CA LEU A 15 -1.39 -8.91 -14.43
C LEU A 15 -2.41 -8.61 -15.52
N SER A 16 -1.94 -8.29 -16.76
CA SER A 16 -2.82 -8.01 -17.89
C SER A 16 -3.69 -9.21 -18.25
N GLN A 17 -3.10 -10.40 -18.28
CA GLN A 17 -3.82 -11.63 -18.59
C GLN A 17 -4.91 -11.93 -17.57
N ARG A 18 -4.59 -11.89 -16.27
CA ARG A 18 -5.57 -12.17 -15.20
C ARG A 18 -6.61 -11.05 -15.03
N ALA A 19 -6.23 -9.78 -15.24
CA ALA A 19 -7.17 -8.68 -15.15
C ALA A 19 -8.23 -8.69 -16.28
N LYS A 20 -7.88 -9.25 -17.45
CA LYS A 20 -8.76 -9.32 -18.62
C LYS A 20 -9.56 -10.62 -18.72
N ASP A 21 -9.25 -11.64 -17.91
CA ASP A 21 -9.98 -12.90 -17.92
C ASP A 21 -11.31 -12.79 -17.18
N PRO A 22 -12.46 -12.75 -17.86
CA PRO A 22 -13.77 -12.63 -17.24
C PRO A 22 -14.20 -13.92 -16.53
N THR A 23 -13.56 -15.05 -16.83
CA THR A 23 -13.93 -16.38 -16.31
C THR A 23 -13.21 -16.73 -15.02
N HIS A 24 -12.18 -15.93 -14.63
CA HIS A 24 -11.39 -16.22 -13.44
C HIS A 24 -12.14 -15.84 -12.16
N PHE A 25 -12.57 -16.84 -11.40
CA PHE A 25 -13.41 -16.69 -10.21
C PHE A 25 -12.78 -15.77 -9.13
N PHE A 26 -11.47 -15.85 -8.92
CA PHE A 26 -10.70 -15.05 -7.96
C PHE A 26 -9.82 -13.99 -8.65
N ARG A 27 -10.34 -13.36 -9.72
CA ARG A 27 -9.58 -12.41 -10.54
C ARG A 27 -8.96 -11.28 -9.74
N ARG A 28 -9.77 -10.64 -8.87
CA ARG A 28 -9.34 -9.50 -8.06
C ARG A 28 -8.25 -9.89 -7.06
N GLU A 29 -8.47 -10.97 -6.33
CA GLU A 29 -7.55 -11.51 -5.34
C GLU A 29 -6.23 -11.92 -5.98
N SER A 30 -6.30 -12.57 -7.13
CA SER A 30 -5.11 -12.98 -7.89
C SER A 30 -4.29 -11.79 -8.39
N VAL A 31 -4.95 -10.71 -8.84
CA VAL A 31 -4.27 -9.47 -9.25
C VAL A 31 -3.60 -8.79 -8.05
N LEU A 32 -4.29 -8.71 -6.91
CA LEU A 32 -3.73 -8.12 -5.68
C LEU A 32 -2.54 -8.92 -5.16
N LEU A 33 -2.62 -10.25 -5.19
CA LEU A 33 -1.51 -11.13 -4.79
C LEU A 33 -0.30 -10.98 -5.73
N LEU A 34 -0.53 -10.90 -7.05
CA LEU A 34 0.55 -10.66 -8.02
C LEU A 34 1.21 -9.30 -7.82
N LEU A 35 0.44 -8.25 -7.56
CA LEU A 35 0.97 -6.93 -7.24
C LEU A 35 1.80 -6.96 -5.96
N ARG A 36 1.36 -7.72 -4.96
CA ARG A 36 2.10 -7.91 -3.70
C ARG A 36 3.42 -8.62 -3.93
N ILE A 37 3.42 -9.73 -4.71
CA ILE A 37 4.63 -10.48 -5.05
C ILE A 37 5.59 -9.57 -5.84
N PHE A 38 5.09 -8.88 -6.86
CA PHE A 38 5.88 -7.94 -7.66
C PHE A 38 6.57 -6.86 -6.82
N TYR A 39 5.84 -6.30 -5.84
CA TYR A 39 6.41 -5.34 -4.90
C TYR A 39 7.53 -5.96 -4.06
N LEU A 40 7.32 -7.17 -3.53
CA LEU A 40 8.32 -7.88 -2.73
C LEU A 40 9.57 -8.22 -3.57
N ASP A 41 9.40 -8.60 -4.83
CA ASP A 41 10.52 -8.93 -5.72
C ASP A 41 11.34 -7.69 -6.11
N ILE A 42 10.67 -6.56 -6.43
CA ILE A 42 11.35 -5.28 -6.65
C ILE A 42 12.13 -4.88 -5.39
N TYR A 43 11.50 -5.01 -4.23
CA TYR A 43 12.14 -4.68 -2.97
C TYR A 43 13.36 -5.57 -2.71
N ASN A 44 13.22 -6.89 -2.93
CA ASN A 44 14.30 -7.84 -2.77
C ASN A 44 15.47 -7.55 -3.73
N GLU A 45 15.17 -7.21 -4.98
CA GLU A 45 16.19 -6.83 -5.98
C GLU A 45 16.90 -5.54 -5.59
N TYR A 46 16.16 -4.53 -5.14
CA TYR A 46 16.72 -3.27 -4.64
C TYR A 46 17.58 -3.50 -3.39
N TYR A 47 17.09 -4.30 -2.43
CA TYR A 47 17.79 -4.64 -1.20
C TYR A 47 19.07 -5.41 -1.48
N SER A 48 19.03 -6.41 -2.35
CA SER A 48 20.20 -7.21 -2.75
C SER A 48 21.28 -6.34 -3.42
N LYS A 49 20.88 -5.40 -4.26
CA LYS A 49 21.82 -4.47 -4.92
C LYS A 49 22.39 -3.43 -3.96
N SER A 50 21.59 -2.92 -3.03
CA SER A 50 22.06 -1.95 -2.04
C SER A 50 23.01 -2.57 -1.02
N HIS A 51 22.86 -3.86 -0.72
CA HIS A 51 23.78 -4.62 0.15
C HIS A 51 25.18 -4.74 -0.40
N LEU A 52 25.34 -4.78 -1.71
CA LEU A 52 26.65 -4.87 -2.38
C LEU A 52 27.42 -3.54 -2.40
N ILE A 53 26.74 -2.41 -2.11
CA ILE A 53 27.28 -1.06 -2.35
C ILE A 53 27.50 -0.26 -1.04
N LYS A 54 26.83 -0.56 0.08
CA LYS A 54 26.87 0.29 1.29
C LYS A 54 27.08 -0.49 2.58
N GLY A 55 28.07 -0.04 3.37
CA GLY A 55 28.43 -0.65 4.66
C GLY A 55 27.35 -0.48 5.75
N GLY A 56 27.32 -1.43 6.62
CA GLY A 56 26.61 -1.69 7.89
C GLY A 56 25.50 -0.80 8.45
N SER A 57 25.55 0.54 8.35
CA SER A 57 24.52 1.42 8.95
C SER A 57 23.24 1.56 8.09
N ASP A 58 23.35 1.41 6.79
CA ASP A 58 22.23 1.51 5.84
C ASP A 58 21.37 0.22 5.83
N MET A 59 21.94 -0.87 6.28
CA MET A 59 21.27 -2.18 6.38
C MET A 59 20.11 -2.18 7.39
N GLY A 60 20.33 -1.55 8.55
CA GLY A 60 19.31 -1.42 9.59
C GLY A 60 18.13 -0.56 9.15
N LYS A 61 18.38 0.55 8.45
CA LYS A 61 17.35 1.44 7.93
C LYS A 61 16.54 0.78 6.82
N SER A 62 17.18 0.05 5.91
CA SER A 62 16.51 -0.66 4.83
C SER A 62 15.61 -1.78 5.36
N LYS A 63 16.09 -2.54 6.35
CA LYS A 63 15.27 -3.56 7.04
C LYS A 63 14.07 -2.90 7.73
N LEU A 64 14.30 -1.80 8.45
CA LEU A 64 13.25 -1.07 9.14
C LEU A 64 12.16 -0.57 8.17
N ALA A 65 12.56 -0.04 7.02
CA ALA A 65 11.61 0.37 5.99
C ALA A 65 10.80 -0.81 5.45
N HIS A 66 11.43 -1.96 5.20
CA HIS A 66 10.74 -3.19 4.81
C HIS A 66 9.71 -3.62 5.84
N ASP A 67 10.11 -3.74 7.10
CA ASP A 67 9.24 -4.18 8.19
C ASP A 67 8.05 -3.23 8.36
N PHE A 68 8.26 -1.92 8.21
CA PHE A 68 7.19 -0.92 8.19
C PHE A 68 6.18 -1.15 7.05
N PHE A 69 6.64 -1.39 5.81
CA PHE A 69 5.73 -1.66 4.70
C PHE A 69 4.97 -2.98 4.87
N CYS A 70 5.61 -4.01 5.41
CA CYS A 70 4.92 -5.25 5.78
C CYS A 70 3.82 -5.01 6.82
N LEU A 71 4.09 -4.20 7.85
CA LEU A 71 3.11 -3.84 8.88
C LEU A 71 1.97 -2.99 8.32
N ILE A 72 2.25 -2.03 7.42
CA ILE A 72 1.17 -1.26 6.76
C ILE A 72 0.21 -2.21 6.04
N MET A 73 0.72 -3.11 5.21
CA MET A 73 -0.12 -4.04 4.45
C MET A 73 -1.01 -4.92 5.33
N GLN A 74 -0.60 -5.18 6.57
CA GLN A 74 -1.38 -5.96 7.53
C GLN A 74 -2.39 -5.12 8.30
N HIS A 75 -2.06 -3.87 8.65
CA HIS A 75 -2.77 -3.10 9.67
C HIS A 75 -3.38 -1.76 9.19
N TYR A 76 -3.19 -1.33 7.94
CA TYR A 76 -3.65 -0.01 7.46
C TYR A 76 -5.17 0.22 7.58
N ARG A 77 -5.97 -0.85 7.61
CA ARG A 77 -7.42 -0.76 7.81
C ARG A 77 -7.78 -0.33 9.23
N GLU A 78 -7.06 -0.84 10.20
CA GLU A 78 -7.35 -0.66 11.62
C GLU A 78 -6.59 0.52 12.20
N HIS A 79 -5.32 0.66 11.85
CA HIS A 79 -4.40 1.65 12.43
C HIS A 79 -3.93 2.66 11.39
N LYS A 80 -4.27 3.95 11.61
CA LYS A 80 -3.94 5.07 10.71
C LYS A 80 -2.97 6.07 11.35
N ASP A 81 -2.45 5.76 12.52
CA ASP A 81 -1.48 6.58 13.23
C ASP A 81 -0.07 5.98 13.15
N VAL A 82 0.93 6.84 13.13
CA VAL A 82 2.34 6.41 13.01
C VAL A 82 2.83 5.74 14.31
N ALA A 83 2.23 6.11 15.45
CA ALA A 83 2.66 5.61 16.76
C ALA A 83 2.51 4.09 16.83
N PHE A 84 1.38 3.54 16.38
CA PHE A 84 1.16 2.09 16.34
C PHE A 84 2.30 1.34 15.63
N TYR A 85 2.70 1.82 14.46
CA TYR A 85 3.78 1.18 13.66
C TYR A 85 5.15 1.34 14.32
N ALA A 86 5.40 2.51 14.90
CA ALA A 86 6.63 2.78 15.62
C ALA A 86 6.77 1.88 16.86
N ASP A 87 5.70 1.71 17.62
CA ASP A 87 5.65 0.81 18.79
C ASP A 87 5.89 -0.65 18.39
N LYS A 88 5.27 -1.11 17.29
CA LYS A 88 5.51 -2.46 16.75
C LYS A 88 6.95 -2.69 16.32
N LEU A 89 7.65 -1.65 15.90
CA LEU A 89 9.05 -1.68 15.49
C LEU A 89 10.02 -1.30 16.61
N CYS A 90 9.51 -1.08 17.83
CA CYS A 90 10.30 -0.70 19.02
C CYS A 90 11.16 0.55 18.80
N ILE A 91 10.63 1.57 18.09
CA ILE A 91 11.30 2.84 17.80
C ILE A 91 10.37 4.02 18.01
N THR A 92 10.91 5.24 17.95
CA THR A 92 10.09 6.45 18.03
C THR A 92 9.41 6.76 16.69
N SER A 93 8.21 7.36 16.72
CA SER A 93 7.49 7.83 15.52
C SER A 93 8.31 8.82 14.68
N LYS A 94 9.12 9.65 15.35
CA LYS A 94 10.03 10.61 14.70
C LYS A 94 11.10 9.89 13.90
N TYR A 95 11.76 8.89 14.50
CA TYR A 95 12.80 8.11 13.85
C TYR A 95 12.22 7.30 12.68
N LEU A 96 11.08 6.63 12.88
CA LEU A 96 10.39 5.92 11.81
C LEU A 96 10.09 6.84 10.60
N SER A 97 9.49 8.01 10.86
CA SER A 97 9.16 8.97 9.79
C SER A 97 10.38 9.48 9.05
N MET A 98 11.50 9.69 9.75
CA MET A 98 12.77 10.07 9.14
C MET A 98 13.31 8.97 8.22
N VAL A 99 13.40 7.74 8.71
CA VAL A 99 13.93 6.60 7.92
C VAL A 99 13.06 6.33 6.69
N ILE A 100 11.73 6.32 6.85
CA ILE A 100 10.82 6.10 5.72
C ILE A 100 10.92 7.22 4.68
N LYS A 101 11.02 8.47 5.12
CA LYS A 101 11.19 9.61 4.20
C LYS A 101 12.52 9.54 3.45
N GLU A 102 13.59 9.16 4.12
CA GLU A 102 14.91 8.95 3.50
C GLU A 102 14.88 7.83 2.45
N ALA A 103 14.20 6.71 2.77
CA ALA A 103 14.11 5.54 1.90
C ALA A 103 13.16 5.72 0.71
N SER A 104 12.06 6.48 0.85
CA SER A 104 10.94 6.49 -0.11
C SER A 104 10.53 7.88 -0.62
N GLY A 105 11.11 8.95 -0.06
CA GLY A 105 10.75 10.32 -0.37
C GLY A 105 9.46 10.83 0.29
N LYS A 106 8.65 9.93 0.91
CA LYS A 106 7.40 10.26 1.60
C LYS A 106 7.50 9.90 3.08
N THR A 107 6.76 10.62 3.93
CA THR A 107 6.73 10.28 5.37
C THR A 107 5.95 8.98 5.63
N ALA A 108 6.19 8.35 6.79
CA ALA A 108 5.41 7.20 7.23
C ALA A 108 3.90 7.51 7.26
N LYS A 109 3.51 8.72 7.66
CA LYS A 109 2.11 9.16 7.67
C LYS A 109 1.50 9.20 6.27
N ASP A 110 2.24 9.71 5.28
CA ASP A 110 1.76 9.81 3.91
C ASP A 110 1.47 8.42 3.32
N TRP A 111 2.35 7.46 3.60
CA TRP A 111 2.16 6.07 3.17
C TRP A 111 0.94 5.41 3.80
N ILE A 112 0.75 5.55 5.12
CA ILE A 112 -0.43 5.01 5.82
C ILE A 112 -1.72 5.58 5.23
N VAL A 113 -1.75 6.90 4.99
CA VAL A 113 -2.89 7.59 4.37
C VAL A 113 -3.13 7.10 2.95
N GLU A 114 -2.07 6.96 2.14
CA GLU A 114 -2.17 6.50 0.75
C GLU A 114 -2.77 5.10 0.66
N TYR A 115 -2.32 4.16 1.49
CA TYR A 115 -2.91 2.81 1.56
C TYR A 115 -4.39 2.84 1.96
N ALA A 116 -4.74 3.63 2.98
CA ALA A 116 -6.13 3.78 3.41
C ALA A 116 -7.01 4.37 2.29
N ILE A 117 -6.55 5.39 1.60
CA ILE A 117 -7.26 6.02 0.47
C ILE A 117 -7.42 5.04 -0.70
N LEU A 118 -6.39 4.28 -1.05
CA LEU A 118 -6.46 3.27 -2.12
C LEU A 118 -7.53 2.21 -1.83
N GLU A 119 -7.59 1.74 -0.59
CA GLU A 119 -8.60 0.76 -0.18
C GLU A 119 -10.02 1.34 -0.23
N ILE A 120 -10.22 2.56 0.29
CA ILE A 120 -11.52 3.25 0.22
C ILE A 120 -11.95 3.42 -1.23
N LYS A 121 -11.06 3.88 -2.12
CA LYS A 121 -11.31 4.00 -3.56
C LYS A 121 -11.71 2.65 -4.18
N ALA A 122 -11.00 1.58 -3.84
CA ALA A 122 -11.30 0.24 -4.33
C ALA A 122 -12.69 -0.24 -3.87
N MET A 123 -13.05 -0.01 -2.61
CA MET A 123 -14.39 -0.35 -2.10
C MET A 123 -15.48 0.47 -2.77
N LEU A 124 -15.27 1.77 -2.99
CA LEU A 124 -16.25 2.64 -3.65
C LEU A 124 -16.54 2.21 -5.10
N LYS A 125 -15.55 1.70 -5.83
CA LYS A 125 -15.66 1.34 -7.25
C LYS A 125 -16.04 -0.12 -7.49
N ASN A 126 -15.56 -1.04 -6.65
CA ASN A 126 -15.59 -2.47 -6.92
C ASN A 126 -16.50 -3.26 -5.98
N SER A 127 -17.30 -2.58 -5.15
CA SER A 127 -18.25 -3.24 -4.26
C SER A 127 -19.61 -2.57 -4.27
N THR A 128 -20.63 -3.32 -3.88
CA THR A 128 -22.01 -2.83 -3.66
C THR A 128 -22.20 -2.21 -2.27
N MET A 129 -21.14 -2.16 -1.46
CA MET A 129 -21.18 -1.63 -0.09
C MET A 129 -21.64 -0.18 -0.05
N ASN A 130 -22.53 0.13 0.89
CA ASN A 130 -22.90 1.51 1.19
C ASN A 130 -21.77 2.23 1.97
N ILE A 131 -21.89 3.55 2.14
CA ILE A 131 -20.85 4.36 2.81
C ILE A 131 -20.68 3.96 4.28
N GLN A 132 -21.77 3.54 4.95
CA GLN A 132 -21.73 3.08 6.33
C GLN A 132 -20.91 1.79 6.46
N GLU A 133 -21.15 0.82 5.59
CA GLU A 133 -20.41 -0.44 5.57
C GLU A 133 -18.92 -0.22 5.29
N ILE A 134 -18.58 0.72 4.38
CA ILE A 134 -17.19 1.09 4.12
C ILE A 134 -16.57 1.72 5.37
N SER A 135 -17.30 2.61 6.09
CA SER A 135 -16.77 3.24 7.30
C SER A 135 -16.44 2.21 8.39
N ILE A 136 -17.31 1.23 8.58
CA ILE A 136 -17.09 0.12 9.51
C ILE A 136 -15.87 -0.71 9.10
N LYS A 137 -15.83 -1.12 7.81
CA LYS A 137 -14.77 -2.00 7.29
C LYS A 137 -13.38 -1.34 7.27
N THR A 138 -13.34 -0.02 7.21
CA THR A 138 -12.11 0.77 7.25
C THR A 138 -11.82 1.37 8.62
N ASN A 139 -12.55 0.95 9.65
CA ASN A 139 -12.38 1.36 11.04
C ASN A 139 -12.44 2.88 11.25
N PHE A 140 -13.42 3.55 10.62
CA PHE A 140 -13.78 4.93 10.94
C PHE A 140 -14.97 4.94 11.89
N ALA A 141 -14.96 5.88 12.83
CA ALA A 141 -16.02 6.02 13.83
C ALA A 141 -17.43 6.18 13.22
N ASN A 142 -17.53 6.83 12.06
CA ASN A 142 -18.78 7.04 11.34
C ASN A 142 -18.51 7.53 9.90
N GLN A 143 -19.59 7.60 9.07
CA GLN A 143 -19.53 8.09 7.70
C GLN A 143 -18.97 9.51 7.56
N SER A 144 -19.28 10.40 8.51
CA SER A 144 -18.82 11.80 8.48
C SER A 144 -17.30 11.88 8.67
N SER A 145 -16.74 11.06 9.56
CA SER A 145 -15.28 10.95 9.75
C SER A 145 -14.58 10.39 8.52
N LEU A 146 -15.13 9.34 7.91
CA LEU A 146 -14.66 8.79 6.65
C LEU A 146 -14.72 9.83 5.53
N GLY A 147 -15.85 10.54 5.40
CA GLY A 147 -16.07 11.57 4.37
C GLY A 147 -15.07 12.72 4.48
N ARG A 148 -14.86 13.24 5.70
CA ARG A 148 -13.87 14.30 5.96
C ARG A 148 -12.44 13.84 5.63
N PHE A 149 -12.08 12.63 6.05
CA PHE A 149 -10.77 12.04 5.74
C PHE A 149 -10.57 11.90 4.23
N PHE A 150 -11.54 11.31 3.52
CA PHE A 150 -11.45 11.09 2.09
C PHE A 150 -11.37 12.41 1.32
N ARG A 151 -12.25 13.38 1.60
CA ARG A 151 -12.24 14.70 0.95
C ARG A 151 -10.95 15.46 1.20
N LYS A 152 -10.42 15.41 2.43
CA LYS A 152 -9.13 16.04 2.76
C LYS A 152 -7.98 15.56 1.87
N HIS A 153 -7.96 14.25 1.55
CA HIS A 153 -6.83 13.64 0.85
C HIS A 153 -7.05 13.44 -0.66
N THR A 154 -8.29 13.56 -1.15
CA THR A 154 -8.62 13.37 -2.57
C THR A 154 -9.21 14.61 -3.24
N GLY A 155 -9.66 15.59 -2.46
CA GLY A 155 -10.41 16.76 -2.94
C GLY A 155 -11.87 16.47 -3.29
N MET A 156 -12.31 15.21 -3.30
CA MET A 156 -13.65 14.78 -3.72
C MET A 156 -14.43 14.18 -2.55
N THR A 157 -15.76 14.23 -2.62
CA THR A 157 -16.62 13.47 -1.71
C THR A 157 -16.65 11.99 -2.10
N LEU A 158 -17.05 11.13 -1.17
CA LEU A 158 -17.21 9.69 -1.41
C LEU A 158 -18.22 9.39 -2.52
N THR A 159 -19.31 10.16 -2.56
CA THR A 159 -20.39 10.01 -3.55
C THR A 159 -19.94 10.48 -4.94
N GLU A 160 -19.30 11.64 -5.04
CA GLU A 160 -18.71 12.12 -6.29
C GLU A 160 -17.72 11.10 -6.85
N TYR A 161 -16.82 10.61 -6.03
CA TYR A 161 -15.83 9.60 -6.46
C TYR A 161 -16.50 8.29 -6.93
N ARG A 162 -17.55 7.83 -6.25
CA ARG A 162 -18.31 6.64 -6.66
C ARG A 162 -18.97 6.80 -8.03
N MET A 163 -19.56 7.97 -8.30
CA MET A 163 -20.25 8.26 -9.56
C MET A 163 -19.31 8.63 -10.70
N HIS A 164 -18.12 9.11 -10.41
CA HIS A 164 -17.14 9.47 -11.44
C HIS A 164 -16.66 8.19 -12.15
N ARG A 165 -17.02 8.07 -13.42
CA ARG A 165 -16.56 6.97 -14.31
C ARG A 165 -15.17 7.23 -14.86
#